data_0dd4ecd98918498e5d565f2e28793053
#
_entry.id   0dd4ecd98918498e5d565f2e28793053
#
_cell.length_a   1.000
_cell.length_b   1.000
_cell.length_c   1.000
_cell.angle_alpha   90.00
_cell.angle_beta   90.00
_cell.angle_gamma   90.00
#
_symmetry.space_group_name_H-M   'P 1'
#
loop_
_entity.id
_entity.type
_entity.pdbx_description
1 polymer ?
#
loop_
_entity_poly.entity_id
_entity_poly.type
_entity_poly.pdbx_seq_one_letter_code
_entity_poly.pdbx_strand_id
1 'polypeptide(L)'
;EAWDASKSMQLLAQRLYNINVTIKTFGDLNSVNEYDGIYANFSLLHASKNDFCKYISSIHKALKLNGIFHLGLKLGDGSQRDKLGRFYTYYREKELYQILMTAGFWVKDKFEGQDKGLVGILEPWIVLHSQKLDD
;
A
#
# COMPACT_ATOMS: atom_id res chain seq x y z
N GLU A 1 -10.04 8.88 7.76
CA GLU A 1 -9.26 9.81 6.94
C GLU A 1 -8.88 9.15 5.63
N ALA A 2 -9.12 9.80 4.50
CA ALA A 2 -8.87 9.27 3.17
C ALA A 2 -7.97 10.21 2.38
N TRP A 3 -6.94 9.65 1.74
CA TRP A 3 -5.98 10.40 0.92
C TRP A 3 -5.92 9.84 -0.50
N ASP A 4 -5.73 10.72 -1.46
CA ASP A 4 -5.38 10.36 -2.83
C ASP A 4 -4.58 11.51 -3.46
N ALA A 5 -3.63 11.18 -4.30
CA ALA A 5 -2.84 12.19 -5.00
C ALA A 5 -3.60 12.80 -6.20
N SER A 6 -4.66 12.16 -6.64
CA SER A 6 -5.41 12.53 -7.84
C SER A 6 -6.62 13.41 -7.52
N LYS A 7 -6.66 14.60 -8.12
CA LYS A 7 -7.81 15.50 -8.03
C LYS A 7 -9.08 14.85 -8.61
N SER A 8 -8.94 14.12 -9.70
CA SER A 8 -10.06 13.41 -10.34
C SER A 8 -10.66 12.36 -9.40
N MET A 9 -9.83 11.62 -8.69
CA MET A 9 -10.29 10.61 -7.73
C MET A 9 -10.94 11.25 -6.50
N GLN A 10 -10.43 12.39 -6.03
CA GLN A 10 -11.04 13.16 -4.95
C GLN A 10 -12.47 13.56 -5.32
N LEU A 11 -12.65 14.13 -6.51
CA LEU A 11 -13.96 14.57 -7.00
C LEU A 11 -14.92 13.41 -7.20
N LEU A 12 -14.42 12.28 -7.72
CA LEU A 12 -15.22 11.10 -7.96
C LEU A 12 -15.71 10.50 -6.63
N ALA A 13 -14.84 10.40 -5.62
CA ALA A 13 -15.19 9.89 -4.29
C ALA A 13 -16.26 10.75 -3.62
N GLN A 14 -16.14 12.08 -3.73
CA GLN A 14 -17.14 13.00 -3.22
C GLN A 14 -18.49 12.82 -3.92
N ARG A 15 -18.47 12.75 -5.25
CA ARG A 15 -19.69 12.66 -6.05
C ARG A 15 -20.42 11.33 -5.87
N LEU A 16 -19.70 10.19 -5.86
CA LEU A 16 -20.31 8.87 -5.84
C LEU A 16 -20.62 8.36 -4.43
N TYR A 17 -19.80 8.73 -3.45
CA TYR A 17 -19.85 8.12 -2.12
C TYR A 17 -19.92 9.13 -0.97
N ASN A 18 -19.90 10.43 -1.29
CA ASN A 18 -19.88 11.50 -0.28
C ASN A 18 -18.70 11.35 0.70
N ILE A 19 -17.53 10.94 0.16
CA ILE A 19 -16.32 10.79 0.94
C ILE A 19 -15.40 11.98 0.70
N ASN A 20 -14.93 12.61 1.77
CA ASN A 20 -13.96 13.69 1.73
C ASN A 20 -12.55 13.11 1.65
N VAL A 21 -11.88 13.35 0.52
CA VAL A 21 -10.52 12.89 0.28
C VAL A 21 -9.58 14.10 0.34
N THR A 22 -8.49 13.96 1.09
CA THR A 22 -7.41 14.95 1.12
C THR A 22 -6.41 14.65 0.02
N ILE A 23 -6.01 15.66 -0.74
CA ILE A 23 -4.96 15.50 -1.75
C ILE A 23 -3.61 15.41 -1.07
N LYS A 24 -3.11 14.19 -0.94
CA LYS A 24 -1.81 13.89 -0.34
C LYS A 24 -1.20 12.65 -0.97
N THR A 25 0.12 12.55 -0.90
CA THR A 25 0.88 11.37 -1.33
C THR A 25 1.40 10.61 -0.11
N PHE A 26 1.94 9.42 -0.33
CA PHE A 26 2.61 8.67 0.74
C PHE A 26 3.82 9.43 1.31
N GLY A 27 4.47 10.26 0.49
CA GLY A 27 5.58 11.09 0.95
C GLY A 27 5.18 12.17 1.96
N ASP A 28 3.89 12.49 2.03
CA ASP A 28 3.35 13.49 2.97
C ASP A 28 3.03 12.89 4.33
N LEU A 29 3.16 11.58 4.50
CA LEU A 29 2.86 10.90 5.77
C LEU A 29 4.00 11.14 6.78
N ASN A 30 3.74 11.99 7.76
CA ASN A 30 4.72 12.36 8.79
C ASN A 30 4.16 12.22 10.22
N SER A 31 3.01 11.58 10.36
CA SER A 31 2.38 11.33 11.65
C SER A 31 3.20 10.37 12.51
N VAL A 32 3.03 10.47 13.83
CA VAL A 32 3.69 9.58 14.80
C VAL A 32 2.63 9.08 15.77
N ASN A 33 2.49 7.75 15.86
CA ASN A 33 1.55 7.10 16.79
C ASN A 33 0.14 7.70 16.74
N GLU A 34 -0.37 7.93 15.53
CA GLU A 34 -1.65 8.62 15.32
C GLU A 34 -2.78 7.66 14.96
N TYR A 35 -2.51 6.65 14.15
CA TYR A 35 -3.55 5.81 13.56
C TYR A 35 -3.61 4.42 14.21
N ASP A 36 -4.82 3.90 14.38
CA ASP A 36 -5.05 2.51 14.81
C ASP A 36 -4.91 1.53 13.66
N GLY A 37 -5.16 1.99 12.44
CA GLY A 37 -5.02 1.20 11.22
C GLY A 37 -4.68 2.07 10.03
N ILE A 38 -3.93 1.51 9.08
CA ILE A 38 -3.63 2.14 7.79
C ILE A 38 -3.93 1.13 6.68
N TYR A 39 -4.63 1.59 5.67
CA TYR A 39 -5.11 0.78 4.57
C TYR A 39 -4.51 1.29 3.26
N ALA A 40 -3.62 0.49 2.67
CA ALA A 40 -2.99 0.77 1.38
C ALA A 40 -3.25 -0.41 0.44
N ASN A 41 -4.39 -0.38 -0.23
CA ASN A 41 -4.85 -1.48 -1.06
C ASN A 41 -4.57 -1.22 -2.53
N PHE A 42 -3.58 -1.87 -3.09
CA PHE A 42 -3.15 -1.72 -4.49
C PHE A 42 -2.82 -0.26 -4.85
N SER A 43 -2.18 0.44 -3.95
CA SER A 43 -1.76 1.84 -4.13
C SER A 43 -0.25 2.02 -4.07
N LEU A 44 0.44 1.36 -3.14
CA LEU A 44 1.89 1.42 -3.01
C LEU A 44 2.64 0.69 -4.13
N LEU A 45 1.95 -0.10 -4.94
CA LEU A 45 2.53 -0.82 -6.07
C LEU A 45 3.08 0.10 -7.17
N HIS A 46 2.70 1.38 -7.19
CA HIS A 46 3.21 2.36 -8.15
C HIS A 46 4.51 3.03 -7.69
N ALA A 47 4.96 2.78 -6.47
CA ALA A 47 6.21 3.32 -5.95
C ALA A 47 7.42 2.48 -6.38
N SER A 48 8.59 3.11 -6.51
CA SER A 48 9.84 2.37 -6.64
C SER A 48 10.13 1.57 -5.37
N LYS A 49 10.98 0.55 -5.45
CA LYS A 49 11.35 -0.25 -4.26
C LYS A 49 11.97 0.62 -3.17
N ASN A 50 12.80 1.58 -3.55
CA ASN A 50 13.42 2.51 -2.61
C ASN A 50 12.38 3.35 -1.87
N ASP A 51 11.44 3.94 -2.61
CA ASP A 51 10.37 4.73 -2.02
C ASP A 51 9.42 3.87 -1.20
N PHE A 52 9.11 2.67 -1.68
CA PHE A 52 8.29 1.71 -0.94
C PHE A 52 8.84 1.44 0.45
N CYS A 53 10.13 1.16 0.57
CA CYS A 53 10.76 0.91 1.88
C CYS A 53 10.66 2.13 2.79
N LYS A 54 10.83 3.34 2.24
CA LYS A 54 10.65 4.59 3.00
C LYS A 54 9.23 4.76 3.48
N TYR A 55 8.26 4.48 2.61
CA TYR A 55 6.83 4.59 2.95
C TYR A 55 6.41 3.57 4.00
N ILE A 56 6.93 2.34 3.93
CA ILE A 56 6.69 1.32 4.96
C ILE A 56 7.19 1.80 6.33
N SER A 57 8.38 2.41 6.38
CA SER A 57 8.92 3.01 7.61
C SER A 57 8.02 4.14 8.14
N SER A 58 7.54 5.00 7.25
CA SER A 58 6.65 6.11 7.64
C SER A 58 5.30 5.58 8.14
N ILE A 59 4.78 4.54 7.53
CA ILE A 59 3.53 3.90 7.96
C ILE A 59 3.70 3.28 9.34
N HIS A 60 4.81 2.58 9.57
CA HIS A 60 5.12 2.02 10.89
C HIS A 60 5.15 3.13 11.96
N LYS A 61 5.81 4.23 11.67
CA LYS A 61 5.90 5.37 12.59
C LYS A 61 4.53 6.01 12.88
N ALA A 62 3.69 6.10 11.85
CA ALA A 62 2.36 6.71 11.96
C ALA A 62 1.37 5.86 12.74
N LEU A 63 1.54 4.55 12.77
CA LEU A 63 0.69 3.63 13.52
C LEU A 63 0.99 3.67 15.00
N LYS A 64 -0.06 3.56 15.79
CA LYS A 64 0.06 3.28 17.23
C LYS A 64 0.57 1.86 17.44
N LEU A 65 1.12 1.59 18.61
CA LEU A 65 1.50 0.25 19.02
C LEU A 65 0.29 -0.69 18.86
N ASN A 66 0.51 -1.88 18.33
CA ASN A 66 -0.51 -2.87 17.99
C ASN A 66 -1.44 -2.46 16.84
N GLY A 67 -1.18 -1.33 16.20
CA GLY A 67 -1.93 -0.89 15.03
C GLY A 67 -1.76 -1.85 13.84
N ILE A 68 -2.75 -1.91 12.98
CA ILE A 68 -2.79 -2.85 11.84
C ILE A 68 -2.54 -2.12 10.52
N PHE A 69 -1.71 -2.72 9.70
CA PHE A 69 -1.42 -2.27 8.35
C PHE A 69 -1.96 -3.27 7.32
N HIS A 70 -2.91 -2.81 6.50
CA HIS A 70 -3.40 -3.57 5.34
C HIS A 70 -2.60 -3.16 4.12
N LEU A 71 -1.95 -4.12 3.47
CA LEU A 71 -1.13 -3.90 2.27
C LEU A 71 -1.56 -4.86 1.16
N GLY A 72 -2.03 -4.31 0.03
CA GLY A 72 -2.35 -5.09 -1.16
C GLY A 72 -1.38 -4.75 -2.30
N LEU A 73 -0.77 -5.76 -2.90
CA LEU A 73 0.24 -5.63 -3.95
C LEU A 73 0.11 -6.75 -4.99
N LYS A 74 0.79 -6.57 -6.12
CA LYS A 74 0.95 -7.61 -7.14
C LYS A 74 2.25 -8.37 -6.93
N LEU A 75 2.18 -9.69 -7.11
CA LEU A 75 3.35 -10.57 -7.02
C LEU A 75 4.05 -10.67 -8.37
N GLY A 76 5.35 -10.79 -8.33
CA GLY A 76 6.20 -10.94 -9.52
C GLY A 76 7.61 -10.43 -9.27
N ASP A 77 8.31 -10.16 -10.36
CA ASP A 77 9.70 -9.70 -10.35
C ASP A 77 9.84 -8.34 -11.02
N GLY A 78 10.77 -7.54 -10.50
CA GLY A 78 11.17 -6.29 -11.13
C GLY A 78 10.09 -5.22 -11.15
N SER A 79 10.18 -4.36 -12.13
CA SER A 79 9.25 -3.27 -12.35
C SER A 79 8.99 -3.09 -13.84
N GLN A 80 7.82 -2.58 -14.19
CA GLN A 80 7.49 -2.31 -15.58
C GLN A 80 6.36 -1.29 -15.69
N ARG A 81 6.19 -0.74 -16.88
CA ARG A 81 5.00 0.06 -17.21
C ARG A 81 4.01 -0.83 -17.96
N ASP A 82 2.72 -0.67 -17.66
CA ASP A 82 1.67 -1.37 -18.40
C ASP A 82 1.31 -0.63 -19.70
N LYS A 83 0.32 -1.15 -20.43
CA LYS A 83 -0.13 -0.55 -21.71
C LYS A 83 -0.70 0.85 -21.55
N LEU A 84 -1.14 1.21 -20.33
CA LEU A 84 -1.65 2.55 -20.02
C LEU A 84 -0.55 3.49 -19.53
N GLY A 85 0.72 3.04 -19.53
CA GLY A 85 1.87 3.83 -19.10
C GLY A 85 2.05 3.90 -17.58
N ARG A 86 1.28 3.16 -16.80
CA ARG A 86 1.38 3.17 -15.34
C ARG A 86 2.58 2.34 -14.90
N PHE A 87 3.36 2.88 -13.98
CA PHE A 87 4.52 2.20 -13.38
C PHE A 87 4.06 1.24 -12.30
N TYR A 88 4.56 0.00 -12.34
CA TYR A 88 4.31 -1.02 -11.33
C TYR A 88 5.62 -1.61 -10.85
N THR A 89 5.73 -1.82 -9.54
CA THR A 89 6.78 -2.62 -8.92
C THR A 89 6.16 -3.90 -8.39
N TYR A 90 6.76 -5.02 -8.75
CA TYR A 90 6.32 -6.35 -8.33
C TYR A 90 7.21 -6.86 -7.20
N TYR A 91 6.63 -7.68 -6.34
CA TYR A 91 7.34 -8.24 -5.20
C TYR A 91 7.12 -9.73 -5.13
N ARG A 92 8.12 -10.44 -4.59
CA ARG A 92 7.94 -11.82 -4.15
C ARG A 92 7.48 -11.80 -2.71
N GLU A 93 6.69 -12.79 -2.31
CA GLU A 93 6.15 -12.89 -0.96
C GLU A 93 7.26 -12.82 0.10
N LYS A 94 8.33 -13.59 -0.11
CA LYS A 94 9.47 -13.63 0.82
C LYS A 94 10.14 -12.27 1.00
N GLU A 95 10.27 -11.53 -0.10
CA GLU A 95 10.83 -10.17 -0.09
C GLU A 95 9.96 -9.22 0.74
N LEU A 96 8.64 -9.30 0.57
CA LEU A 96 7.69 -8.48 1.33
C LEU A 96 7.78 -8.74 2.83
N TYR A 97 7.85 -10.00 3.22
CA TYR A 97 7.99 -10.38 4.63
C TYR A 97 9.28 -9.80 5.21
N GLN A 98 10.37 -9.85 4.46
CA GLN A 98 11.65 -9.30 4.89
C GLN A 98 11.58 -7.79 5.08
N ILE A 99 10.96 -7.07 4.14
CA ILE A 99 10.79 -5.62 4.21
C ILE A 99 9.93 -5.24 5.42
N LEU A 100 8.82 -5.93 5.62
CA LEU A 100 7.90 -5.66 6.72
C LEU A 100 8.55 -5.95 8.08
N MET A 101 9.24 -7.08 8.22
CA MET A 101 9.95 -7.43 9.45
C MET A 101 11.05 -6.41 9.77
N THR A 102 11.82 -6.00 8.78
CA THR A 102 12.88 -5.00 8.97
C THR A 102 12.30 -3.67 9.45
N ALA A 103 11.09 -3.33 9.03
CA ALA A 103 10.42 -2.10 9.46
C ALA A 103 9.76 -2.22 10.85
N GLY A 104 9.69 -3.42 11.45
CA GLY A 104 9.09 -3.62 12.77
C GLY A 104 7.66 -4.17 12.75
N PHE A 105 7.25 -4.74 11.61
CA PHE A 105 5.94 -5.36 11.47
C PHE A 105 5.99 -6.87 11.63
N TRP A 106 4.92 -7.43 12.17
CA TRP A 106 4.65 -8.87 12.19
C TRP A 106 3.46 -9.16 11.29
N VAL A 107 3.65 -10.03 10.28
CA VAL A 107 2.56 -10.43 9.39
C VAL A 107 1.65 -11.42 10.10
N LYS A 108 0.38 -11.07 10.26
CA LYS A 108 -0.62 -11.88 10.95
C LYS A 108 -1.45 -12.72 9.99
N ASP A 109 -1.89 -12.12 8.88
CA ASP A 109 -2.79 -12.76 7.93
C ASP A 109 -2.31 -12.52 6.50
N LYS A 110 -2.56 -13.51 5.65
CA LYS A 110 -2.22 -13.48 4.25
C LYS A 110 -3.42 -13.94 3.42
N PHE A 111 -3.72 -13.21 2.36
CA PHE A 111 -4.71 -13.56 1.36
C PHE A 111 -4.06 -13.49 -0.03
N GLU A 112 -4.34 -14.45 -0.89
CA GLU A 112 -3.77 -14.53 -2.24
C GLU A 112 -4.85 -14.83 -3.27
N GLY A 113 -4.62 -14.40 -4.51
CA GLY A 113 -5.51 -14.70 -5.61
C GLY A 113 -4.92 -14.29 -6.94
N GLN A 114 -5.70 -14.43 -7.99
CA GLN A 114 -5.37 -13.98 -9.34
C GLN A 114 -6.57 -13.28 -9.93
N ASP A 115 -6.36 -12.06 -10.44
CA ASP A 115 -7.41 -11.27 -11.08
C ASP A 115 -6.90 -10.67 -12.38
N LYS A 116 -7.84 -10.38 -13.29
CA LYS A 116 -7.54 -9.59 -14.47
C LYS A 116 -7.46 -8.12 -14.08
N GLY A 117 -6.32 -7.48 -14.35
CA GLY A 117 -6.18 -6.05 -14.22
C GLY A 117 -6.97 -5.29 -15.30
N LEU A 118 -6.88 -3.98 -15.28
CA LEU A 118 -7.56 -3.11 -16.26
C LEU A 118 -7.14 -3.41 -17.71
N VAL A 119 -5.96 -3.98 -17.92
CA VAL A 119 -5.47 -4.37 -19.24
C VAL A 119 -5.85 -5.80 -19.65
N GLY A 120 -6.63 -6.52 -18.82
CA GLY A 120 -7.14 -7.85 -19.14
C GLY A 120 -6.18 -9.01 -18.93
N ILE A 121 -4.99 -8.77 -18.38
CA ILE A 121 -3.99 -9.80 -18.09
C ILE A 121 -4.23 -10.36 -16.70
N LEU A 122 -4.23 -11.71 -16.57
CA LEU A 122 -4.36 -12.38 -15.28
C LEU A 122 -3.05 -12.23 -14.49
N GLU A 123 -3.13 -11.61 -13.32
CA GLU A 123 -1.97 -11.33 -12.47
C GLU A 123 -2.21 -11.81 -11.03
N PRO A 124 -1.19 -12.45 -10.41
CA PRO A 124 -1.29 -12.84 -9.01
C PRO A 124 -1.17 -11.63 -8.10
N TRP A 125 -1.93 -11.64 -7.02
CA TRP A 125 -1.91 -10.59 -6.01
C TRP A 125 -1.80 -11.18 -4.62
N ILE A 126 -1.38 -10.35 -3.67
CA ILE A 126 -1.30 -10.69 -2.25
C ILE A 126 -1.83 -9.53 -1.41
N VAL A 127 -2.54 -9.87 -0.35
CA VAL A 127 -2.92 -8.94 0.71
C VAL A 127 -2.32 -9.44 2.02
N LEU A 128 -1.61 -8.56 2.71
CA LEU A 128 -1.01 -8.85 4.01
C LEU A 128 -1.60 -7.94 5.07
N HIS A 129 -1.98 -8.52 6.19
CA HIS A 129 -2.31 -7.77 7.41
C HIS A 129 -1.14 -7.90 8.37
N SER A 130 -0.54 -6.80 8.72
CA SER A 130 0.63 -6.74 9.58
C SER A 130 0.33 -5.90 10.83
N GLN A 131 0.95 -6.24 11.94
CA GLN A 131 0.78 -5.52 13.19
C GLN A 131 2.09 -4.89 13.62
N LYS A 132 2.02 -3.65 14.09
CA LYS A 132 3.15 -2.97 14.69
C LYS A 132 3.35 -3.52 16.11
N LEU A 133 4.46 -4.21 16.35
CA LEU A 133 4.75 -4.80 17.66
C LEU A 133 5.64 -3.93 18.53
N ASP A 134 6.53 -3.12 17.90
CA ASP A 134 7.50 -2.28 18.59
C ASP A 134 7.44 -0.85 18.05
N ASP A 135 7.83 0.09 18.86
CA ASP A 135 7.99 1.47 18.44
C ASP A 135 9.30 1.72 17.67
#